data_31e4140f3d92e202c04502d9d6921698
#
_entry.id   31e4140f3d92e202c04502d9d6921698
#
_cell.length_a   1.000
_cell.length_b   1.000
_cell.length_c   1.000
_cell.angle_alpha   90.00
_cell.angle_beta   90.00
_cell.angle_gamma   90.00
#
_symmetry.space_group_name_H-M   'P 1'
#
loop_
_entity.id
_entity.type
_entity.pdbx_description
1 polymer ?
#
loop_
_entity_poly.entity_id
_entity_poly.type
_entity_poly.pdbx_seq_one_letter_code
_entity_poly.pdbx_strand_id
1 'polypeptide(L)'
;MGQQQLLLIILGVIVVGIAVAVGITMFSDSATNANRDAITNDLVNLASRAQQFYRRPTSLGGGGNSFVGITKDAAGLAKLTNKPSNGNAVYSISAAGAGTGTASTVEIEGLGNETGTDGSTPVKVHVKVFASTDSVWVLN
;
A
#
# COMPACT_ATOMS: atom_id res chain seq x y z
N MET A 1 37.07 44.87 -6.24
CA MET A 1 35.61 44.95 -6.47
C MET A 1 35.12 43.68 -7.14
N GLY A 2 35.68 43.15 -8.24
CA GLY A 2 35.20 41.96 -8.93
C GLY A 2 35.26 40.64 -8.14
N GLN A 3 36.24 40.46 -7.24
CA GLN A 3 36.39 39.23 -6.47
C GLN A 3 35.23 38.99 -5.48
N GLN A 4 34.74 40.01 -4.83
CA GLN A 4 33.59 39.87 -3.89
C GLN A 4 32.30 39.54 -4.65
N GLN A 5 32.09 40.12 -5.82
CA GLN A 5 30.93 39.83 -6.66
C GLN A 5 30.94 38.40 -7.18
N LEU A 6 32.10 37.90 -7.64
CA LEU A 6 32.27 36.49 -8.08
C LEU A 6 31.99 35.51 -6.92
N LEU A 7 32.47 35.83 -5.73
CA LEU A 7 32.30 34.97 -4.56
C LEU A 7 30.83 34.87 -4.14
N LEU A 8 30.08 35.98 -4.22
CA LEU A 8 28.64 35.99 -3.96
C LEU A 8 27.84 35.18 -5.01
N ILE A 9 28.24 35.27 -6.29
CA ILE A 9 27.59 34.51 -7.35
C ILE A 9 27.83 33.01 -7.15
N ILE A 10 29.05 32.60 -6.87
CA ILE A 10 29.40 31.19 -6.61
C ILE A 10 28.65 30.68 -5.39
N LEU A 11 28.62 31.44 -4.30
CA LEU A 11 27.86 31.08 -3.11
C LEU A 11 26.37 30.93 -3.43
N GLY A 12 25.79 31.84 -4.20
CA GLY A 12 24.40 31.76 -4.63
C GLY A 12 24.07 30.52 -5.42
N VAL A 13 24.93 30.15 -6.37
CA VAL A 13 24.76 28.92 -7.19
C VAL A 13 24.83 27.65 -6.33
N ILE A 14 25.77 27.61 -5.37
CA ILE A 14 25.89 26.46 -4.44
C ILE A 14 24.63 26.32 -3.58
N VAL A 15 24.14 27.42 -3.00
CA VAL A 15 22.94 27.40 -2.15
C VAL A 15 21.72 26.96 -2.94
N VAL A 16 21.54 27.45 -4.18
CA VAL A 16 20.45 27.05 -5.06
C VAL A 16 20.58 25.57 -5.43
N GLY A 17 21.78 25.09 -5.75
CA GLY A 17 22.02 23.68 -6.05
C GLY A 17 21.63 22.75 -4.91
N ILE A 18 22.00 23.08 -3.67
CA ILE A 18 21.62 22.32 -2.48
C ILE A 18 20.10 22.38 -2.26
N ALA A 19 19.49 23.56 -2.41
CA ALA A 19 18.05 23.72 -2.22
C ALA A 19 17.23 22.87 -3.19
N VAL A 20 17.65 22.79 -4.46
CA VAL A 20 17.01 21.94 -5.48
C VAL A 20 17.15 20.45 -5.12
N ALA A 21 18.34 20.00 -4.73
CA ALA A 21 18.58 18.61 -4.36
C ALA A 21 17.70 18.18 -3.17
N VAL A 22 17.64 19.00 -2.11
CA VAL A 22 16.79 18.75 -0.95
C VAL A 22 15.31 18.81 -1.32
N GLY A 23 14.91 19.75 -2.19
CA GLY A 23 13.52 19.87 -2.64
C GLY A 23 13.04 18.60 -3.37
N ILE A 24 13.84 17.99 -4.22
CA ILE A 24 13.50 16.75 -4.94
C ILE A 24 13.33 15.59 -3.95
N THR A 25 14.23 15.44 -2.97
CA THR A 25 14.12 14.35 -1.99
C THR A 25 12.86 14.50 -1.12
N MET A 26 12.55 15.70 -0.64
CA MET A 26 11.34 15.96 0.14
C MET A 26 10.06 15.68 -0.66
N PHE A 27 10.06 16.01 -1.96
CA PHE A 27 8.92 15.73 -2.81
C PHE A 27 8.71 14.22 -3.01
N SER A 28 9.78 13.46 -3.25
CA SER A 28 9.74 12.00 -3.36
C SER A 28 9.22 11.35 -2.07
N ASP A 29 9.72 11.76 -0.91
CA ASP A 29 9.25 11.24 0.38
C ASP A 29 7.77 11.55 0.63
N SER A 30 7.32 12.74 0.24
CA SER A 30 5.90 13.12 0.33
C SER A 30 5.02 12.26 -0.58
N ALA A 31 5.46 11.99 -1.81
CA ALA A 31 4.74 11.13 -2.75
C ALA A 31 4.63 9.68 -2.22
N THR A 32 5.73 9.14 -1.68
CA THR A 32 5.76 7.81 -1.06
C THR A 32 4.80 7.71 0.12
N ASN A 33 4.79 8.70 1.02
CA ASN A 33 3.88 8.71 2.16
C ASN A 33 2.41 8.83 1.73
N ALA A 34 2.11 9.70 0.76
CA ALA A 34 0.76 9.82 0.22
C ALA A 34 0.28 8.51 -0.44
N ASN A 35 1.15 7.80 -1.15
CA ASN A 35 0.84 6.50 -1.73
C ASN A 35 0.58 5.44 -0.65
N ARG A 36 1.37 5.40 0.43
CA ARG A 36 1.15 4.53 1.58
C ARG A 36 -0.22 4.75 2.22
N ASP A 37 -0.57 6.00 2.47
CA ASP A 37 -1.85 6.35 3.08
C ASP A 37 -3.02 5.94 2.19
N ALA A 38 -2.91 6.16 0.88
CA ALA A 38 -3.91 5.74 -0.09
C ALA A 38 -4.09 4.21 -0.10
N ILE A 39 -2.98 3.44 -0.15
CA ILE A 39 -3.01 1.98 -0.11
C ILE A 39 -3.60 1.48 1.21
N THR A 40 -3.22 2.07 2.33
CA THR A 40 -3.74 1.71 3.65
C THR A 40 -5.26 1.89 3.72
N ASN A 41 -5.78 3.01 3.22
CA ASN A 41 -7.22 3.25 3.16
C ASN A 41 -7.95 2.24 2.28
N ASP A 42 -7.39 1.92 1.12
CA ASP A 42 -7.95 0.90 0.22
C ASP A 42 -7.94 -0.49 0.87
N LEU A 43 -6.85 -0.86 1.54
CA LEU A 43 -6.75 -2.14 2.26
C LEU A 43 -7.74 -2.25 3.43
N VAL A 44 -7.97 -1.18 4.18
CA VAL A 44 -8.99 -1.15 5.25
C VAL A 44 -10.39 -1.33 4.66
N ASN A 45 -10.68 -0.73 3.51
CA ASN A 45 -11.94 -0.97 2.79
C ASN A 45 -12.08 -2.44 2.34
N LEU A 46 -11.01 -3.04 1.81
CA LEU A 46 -10.99 -4.45 1.43
C LEU A 46 -11.14 -5.37 2.66
N ALA A 47 -10.51 -5.02 3.78
CA ALA A 47 -10.66 -5.73 5.05
C ALA A 47 -12.10 -5.74 5.54
N SER A 48 -12.77 -4.60 5.47
CA SER A 48 -14.20 -4.49 5.82
C SER A 48 -15.08 -5.39 4.93
N ARG A 49 -14.78 -5.45 3.64
CA ARG A 49 -15.49 -6.37 2.71
C ARG A 49 -15.20 -7.84 3.01
N ALA A 50 -13.96 -8.17 3.39
CA ALA A 50 -13.60 -9.52 3.81
C ALA A 50 -14.36 -9.93 5.07
N GLN A 51 -14.52 -9.03 6.05
CA GLN A 51 -15.34 -9.29 7.25
C GLN A 51 -16.81 -9.47 6.90
N GLN A 52 -17.36 -8.71 5.95
CA GLN A 52 -18.72 -8.90 5.44
C GLN A 52 -18.87 -10.27 4.77
N PHE A 53 -17.89 -10.69 3.97
CA PHE A 53 -17.87 -12.04 3.38
C PHE A 53 -17.86 -13.12 4.45
N TYR A 54 -17.04 -12.97 5.50
CA TYR A 54 -16.99 -13.88 6.63
C TYR A 54 -18.34 -14.10 7.28
N ARG A 55 -19.07 -13.01 7.55
CA ARG A 55 -20.38 -13.04 8.24
C ARG A 55 -21.53 -13.48 7.36
N ARG A 56 -21.40 -13.39 6.05
CA ARG A 56 -22.46 -13.77 5.10
C ARG A 56 -22.60 -15.30 5.07
N PRO A 57 -23.83 -15.83 5.13
CA PRO A 57 -24.09 -17.26 4.99
C PRO A 57 -23.59 -17.81 3.65
N THR A 58 -23.21 -19.08 3.62
CA THR A 58 -22.74 -19.78 2.39
C THR A 58 -23.83 -19.86 1.33
N SER A 59 -25.10 -19.94 1.73
CA SER A 59 -26.27 -19.94 0.83
C SER A 59 -26.39 -18.63 0.01
N LEU A 60 -25.80 -17.54 0.52
CA LEU A 60 -25.75 -16.25 -0.17
C LEU A 60 -24.38 -15.94 -0.79
N GLY A 61 -23.55 -16.96 -0.98
CA GLY A 61 -22.22 -16.83 -1.55
C GLY A 61 -21.17 -16.21 -0.62
N GLY A 62 -21.41 -16.27 0.70
CA GLY A 62 -20.46 -15.83 1.72
C GLY A 62 -19.61 -16.97 2.29
N GLY A 63 -18.82 -16.64 3.33
CA GLY A 63 -17.91 -17.58 3.98
C GLY A 63 -18.50 -18.45 5.07
N GLY A 64 -19.70 -18.10 5.61
CA GLY A 64 -20.33 -18.84 6.71
C GLY A 64 -19.42 -18.94 7.94
N ASN A 65 -18.94 -17.82 8.44
CA ASN A 65 -17.95 -17.69 9.51
C ASN A 65 -16.56 -18.28 9.16
N SER A 66 -16.17 -18.19 7.91
CA SER A 66 -14.86 -18.65 7.44
C SER A 66 -14.33 -17.79 6.29
N PHE A 67 -13.01 -17.61 6.21
CA PHE A 67 -12.32 -16.96 5.08
C PHE A 67 -11.83 -17.95 4.01
N VAL A 68 -12.03 -19.25 4.18
CA VAL A 68 -11.53 -20.31 3.27
C VAL A 68 -11.98 -20.11 1.81
N GLY A 69 -13.13 -19.46 1.59
CA GLY A 69 -13.61 -19.12 0.26
C GLY A 69 -12.83 -18.02 -0.46
N ILE A 70 -11.96 -17.26 0.24
CA ILE A 70 -11.11 -16.23 -0.34
C ILE A 70 -9.78 -16.89 -0.71
N THR A 71 -9.65 -17.27 -1.98
CA THR A 71 -8.45 -17.91 -2.52
C THR A 71 -7.40 -16.90 -2.97
N LYS A 72 -6.13 -17.33 -3.12
CA LYS A 72 -5.01 -16.48 -3.54
C LYS A 72 -5.14 -15.95 -4.97
N ASP A 73 -5.96 -16.57 -5.78
CA ASP A 73 -6.16 -16.25 -7.18
C ASP A 73 -7.07 -15.02 -7.38
N ALA A 74 -7.19 -14.60 -8.64
CA ALA A 74 -8.06 -13.49 -9.02
C ALA A 74 -9.53 -13.72 -8.63
N ALA A 75 -9.98 -14.99 -8.57
CA ALA A 75 -11.34 -15.33 -8.18
C ALA A 75 -11.61 -15.08 -6.69
N GLY A 76 -10.62 -15.30 -5.83
CA GLY A 76 -10.71 -14.95 -4.40
C GLY A 76 -10.79 -13.45 -4.18
N LEU A 77 -9.94 -12.68 -4.87
CA LEU A 77 -9.97 -11.22 -4.79
C LEU A 77 -11.25 -10.64 -5.40
N ALA A 78 -11.79 -11.25 -6.46
CA ALA A 78 -13.04 -10.83 -7.11
C ALA A 78 -14.27 -10.90 -6.17
N LYS A 79 -14.21 -11.69 -5.11
CA LYS A 79 -15.24 -11.71 -4.06
C LYS A 79 -15.21 -10.45 -3.18
N LEU A 80 -14.08 -9.77 -3.12
CA LEU A 80 -13.88 -8.56 -2.33
C LEU A 80 -13.98 -7.30 -3.20
N THR A 81 -13.48 -7.34 -4.42
CA THR A 81 -13.48 -6.18 -5.32
C THR A 81 -13.48 -6.59 -6.78
N ASN A 82 -14.18 -5.81 -7.60
CA ASN A 82 -14.16 -5.93 -9.06
C ASN A 82 -12.96 -5.22 -9.70
N LYS A 83 -12.20 -4.45 -8.91
CA LYS A 83 -11.02 -3.72 -9.37
C LYS A 83 -9.81 -4.15 -8.55
N PRO A 84 -9.04 -5.13 -9.04
CA PRO A 84 -7.82 -5.59 -8.36
C PRO A 84 -6.68 -4.57 -8.44
N SER A 85 -6.80 -3.55 -9.28
CA SER A 85 -5.82 -2.47 -9.37
C SER A 85 -6.52 -1.12 -9.57
N ASN A 86 -5.90 -0.07 -9.06
CA ASN A 86 -6.31 1.32 -9.27
C ASN A 86 -5.08 2.21 -9.50
N GLY A 87 -5.25 3.55 -9.52
CA GLY A 87 -4.15 4.49 -9.67
C GLY A 87 -3.13 4.48 -8.53
N ASN A 88 -3.46 3.89 -7.38
CA ASN A 88 -2.60 3.87 -6.20
C ASN A 88 -1.77 2.59 -6.11
N ALA A 89 -2.37 1.44 -6.40
CA ALA A 89 -1.74 0.13 -6.18
C ALA A 89 -2.40 -1.01 -6.97
N VAL A 90 -1.73 -2.15 -6.96
CA VAL A 90 -2.27 -3.47 -7.33
C VAL A 90 -2.50 -4.26 -6.04
N TYR A 91 -3.70 -4.81 -5.89
CA TYR A 91 -4.10 -5.59 -4.72
C TYR A 91 -4.11 -7.08 -5.03
N SER A 92 -3.68 -7.88 -4.07
CA SER A 92 -3.67 -9.35 -4.17
C SER A 92 -3.89 -9.98 -2.80
N ILE A 93 -4.32 -11.24 -2.80
CA ILE A 93 -4.31 -12.04 -1.57
C ILE A 93 -2.87 -12.50 -1.35
N SER A 94 -2.28 -12.16 -0.21
CA SER A 94 -0.86 -12.36 0.05
C SER A 94 -0.46 -13.85 0.07
N ALA A 95 0.76 -14.12 -0.37
CA ALA A 95 1.38 -15.43 -0.26
C ALA A 95 1.89 -15.76 1.15
N ALA A 96 2.12 -14.77 1.97
CA ALA A 96 2.70 -14.92 3.31
C ALA A 96 1.74 -15.60 4.32
N GLY A 97 0.45 -15.55 4.08
CA GLY A 97 -0.59 -16.16 4.91
C GLY A 97 -1.18 -17.46 4.33
N ALA A 98 -0.37 -18.34 3.76
CA ALA A 98 -0.77 -19.63 3.17
C ALA A 98 -1.56 -19.58 1.86
N GLY A 99 -1.67 -18.45 1.21
CA GLY A 99 -2.21 -18.32 -0.16
C GLY A 99 -3.72 -18.57 -0.33
N THR A 100 -4.39 -18.96 0.72
CA THR A 100 -5.85 -19.07 0.85
C THR A 100 -6.26 -18.54 2.22
N GLY A 101 -7.43 -17.91 2.31
CA GLY A 101 -7.97 -17.55 3.62
C GLY A 101 -8.06 -18.79 4.51
N THR A 102 -7.56 -18.69 5.73
CA THR A 102 -7.81 -19.71 6.76
C THR A 102 -9.22 -19.54 7.31
N ALA A 103 -9.68 -20.50 8.11
CA ALA A 103 -10.99 -20.36 8.74
C ALA A 103 -11.14 -19.06 9.53
N SER A 104 -10.05 -18.56 10.12
CA SER A 104 -10.05 -17.40 11.03
C SER A 104 -9.41 -16.13 10.45
N THR A 105 -8.59 -16.20 9.40
CA THR A 105 -7.81 -15.05 8.90
C THR A 105 -7.64 -15.06 7.38
N VAL A 106 -7.49 -13.87 6.81
CA VAL A 106 -7.04 -13.65 5.42
C VAL A 106 -6.06 -12.48 5.39
N GLU A 107 -5.04 -12.56 4.56
CA GLU A 107 -4.07 -11.49 4.35
C GLU A 107 -4.20 -10.93 2.94
N ILE A 108 -4.27 -9.60 2.85
CA ILE A 108 -4.36 -8.86 1.59
C ILE A 108 -3.13 -7.96 1.50
N GLU A 109 -2.50 -7.94 0.34
CA GLU A 109 -1.33 -7.12 0.02
C GLU A 109 -1.72 -6.05 -0.98
N GLY A 110 -1.23 -4.83 -0.77
CA GLY A 110 -1.24 -3.75 -1.74
C GLY A 110 0.19 -3.41 -2.16
N LEU A 111 0.46 -3.50 -3.46
CA LEU A 111 1.73 -3.12 -4.06
C LEU A 111 1.55 -1.77 -4.76
N GLY A 112 2.18 -0.73 -4.24
CA GLY A 112 2.06 0.65 -4.71
C GLY A 112 2.79 0.91 -6.03
N ASN A 113 2.53 2.07 -6.60
CA ASN A 113 3.18 2.55 -7.82
C ASN A 113 4.43 3.40 -7.49
N GLU A 114 4.52 3.96 -6.28
CA GLU A 114 5.66 4.75 -5.83
C GLU A 114 6.73 3.84 -5.21
N THR A 115 7.98 4.28 -5.30
CA THR A 115 9.11 3.59 -4.69
C THR A 115 9.07 3.77 -3.17
N GLY A 116 9.27 2.68 -2.43
CA GLY A 116 9.32 2.69 -0.97
C GLY A 116 10.57 3.39 -0.41
N THR A 117 10.68 3.40 0.91
CA THR A 117 11.80 4.05 1.62
C THR A 117 13.15 3.41 1.37
N ASP A 118 13.18 2.19 0.85
CA ASP A 118 14.41 1.51 0.43
C ASP A 118 14.98 2.03 -0.90
N GLY A 119 14.25 2.89 -1.61
CA GLY A 119 14.65 3.49 -2.88
C GLY A 119 14.70 2.50 -4.06
N SER A 120 14.26 1.27 -3.88
CA SER A 120 14.46 0.16 -4.82
C SER A 120 13.18 -0.59 -5.15
N THR A 121 12.34 -0.85 -4.16
CA THR A 121 11.10 -1.62 -4.33
C THR A 121 9.87 -0.74 -4.17
N PRO A 122 8.76 -1.08 -4.84
CA PRO A 122 7.49 -0.35 -4.64
C PRO A 122 7.02 -0.40 -3.20
N VAL A 123 6.29 0.62 -2.78
CA VAL A 123 5.58 0.64 -1.49
C VAL A 123 4.73 -0.61 -1.33
N LYS A 124 4.89 -1.30 -0.21
CA LYS A 124 4.18 -2.54 0.08
C LYS A 124 3.51 -2.44 1.43
N VAL A 125 2.20 -2.62 1.44
CA VAL A 125 1.37 -2.61 2.64
C VAL A 125 0.58 -3.89 2.71
N HIS A 126 0.52 -4.48 3.89
CA HIS A 126 -0.27 -5.68 4.17
C HIS A 126 -1.35 -5.40 5.19
N VAL A 127 -2.48 -6.08 5.04
CA VAL A 127 -3.51 -6.16 6.07
C VAL A 127 -3.84 -7.62 6.35
N LYS A 128 -3.84 -7.98 7.62
CA LYS A 128 -4.37 -9.25 8.11
C LYS A 128 -5.72 -9.02 8.72
N VAL A 129 -6.71 -9.67 8.17
CA VAL A 129 -8.10 -9.53 8.56
C VAL A 129 -8.52 -10.70 9.43
N PHE A 130 -9.10 -10.38 10.57
CA PHE A 130 -9.72 -11.34 11.49
C PHE A 130 -11.25 -11.18 11.45
N ALA A 131 -11.97 -12.07 12.09
CA ALA A 131 -13.43 -12.03 12.14
C ALA A 131 -14.02 -10.72 12.69
N SER A 132 -13.31 -10.06 13.62
CA SER A 132 -13.78 -8.84 14.32
C SER A 132 -12.78 -7.68 14.29
N THR A 133 -11.54 -7.92 13.87
CA THR A 133 -10.45 -6.93 13.86
C THR A 133 -9.65 -7.05 12.59
N ASP A 134 -8.82 -6.05 12.31
CA ASP A 134 -7.81 -6.07 11.27
C ASP A 134 -6.51 -5.48 11.82
N SER A 135 -5.39 -5.89 11.23
CA SER A 135 -4.06 -5.38 11.55
C SER A 135 -3.36 -5.01 10.25
N VAL A 136 -2.93 -3.77 10.14
CA VAL A 136 -2.24 -3.23 8.97
C VAL A 136 -0.78 -2.98 9.31
N TRP A 137 0.13 -3.34 8.42
CA TRP A 137 1.55 -3.00 8.54
C TRP A 137 2.17 -2.69 7.19
N VAL A 138 3.16 -1.81 7.22
CA VAL A 138 3.94 -1.40 6.05
C VAL A 138 5.25 -2.17 6.05
N LEU A 139 5.66 -2.68 4.90
CA LEU A 139 6.90 -3.47 4.77
C LEU A 139 8.10 -2.61 4.32
N ASN A 140 7.87 -1.53 3.57
CA ASN A 140 8.92 -0.61 3.09
C ASN A 140 8.39 0.78 2.76
#